data_08c58205781763acc6ca7c8a029c3a9c
#
_entry.id   08c58205781763acc6ca7c8a029c3a9c
#
_cell.length_a   1.000
_cell.length_b   1.000
_cell.length_c   1.000
_cell.angle_alpha   90.00
_cell.angle_beta   90.00
_cell.angle_gamma   90.00
#
_symmetry.space_group_name_H-M   'P 1'
#
loop_
_entity.id
_entity.type
_entity.pdbx_description
1 polymer ?
#
loop_
_entity_poly.entity_id
_entity_poly.type
_entity_poly.pdbx_seq_one_letter_code
_entity_poly.pdbx_strand_id
1 'polypeptide(L)'
;MAATVSIVTGPEVPGNRKFVTATVTFDSSYATGGEAISLVSLGLNRLDFLWADTTDGYIPVWDGSKTAPKIELFWVDTTTDGAALAEVASTTDVSAVVARIFAFGA
;
A
#
# COMPACT_ATOMS: atom_id res chain seq x y z
N MET A 1 1.20 0.34 13.98
CA MET A 1 2.38 -0.32 13.42
C MET A 1 2.42 -0.09 11.92
N ALA A 2 3.59 -0.03 11.36
CA ALA A 2 3.75 0.09 9.92
C ALA A 2 3.79 -1.28 9.26
N ALA A 3 3.39 -1.36 7.99
CA ALA A 3 3.53 -2.56 7.21
C ALA A 3 5.02 -2.85 6.93
N THR A 4 5.34 -4.10 6.74
CA THR A 4 6.69 -4.51 6.37
C THR A 4 6.85 -4.45 4.86
N VAL A 5 7.91 -3.76 4.40
CA VAL A 5 8.22 -3.60 2.98
C VAL A 5 9.43 -4.46 2.64
N SER A 6 9.28 -5.26 1.59
CA SER A 6 10.37 -6.08 1.07
C SER A 6 10.54 -5.80 -0.42
N ILE A 7 11.73 -5.34 -0.80
CA ILE A 7 12.05 -5.00 -2.18
C ILE A 7 12.13 -6.28 -3.02
N VAL A 8 11.41 -6.29 -4.13
CA VAL A 8 11.50 -7.36 -5.14
C VAL A 8 12.51 -7.00 -6.22
N THR A 9 12.41 -5.78 -6.75
CA THR A 9 13.29 -5.30 -7.81
C THR A 9 13.47 -3.80 -7.66
N GLY A 10 14.69 -3.36 -7.80
CA GLY A 10 15.02 -1.95 -7.82
C GLY A 10 15.62 -1.45 -6.51
N PRO A 11 15.67 -0.14 -6.34
CA PRO A 11 15.15 0.85 -7.29
C PRO A 11 15.94 0.93 -8.58
N GLU A 12 15.24 1.09 -9.67
CA GLU A 12 15.81 1.36 -10.99
C GLU A 12 15.73 2.85 -11.28
N VAL A 13 16.61 3.36 -12.15
CA VAL A 13 16.72 4.81 -12.38
C VAL A 13 16.60 5.13 -13.87
N PRO A 14 15.37 5.37 -14.39
CA PRO A 14 15.19 5.92 -15.71
C PRO A 14 15.30 7.45 -15.63
N GLY A 15 16.45 8.01 -16.00
CA GLY A 15 16.68 9.47 -15.92
C GLY A 15 16.76 9.93 -14.46
N ASN A 16 15.95 10.92 -14.10
CA ASN A 16 15.90 11.49 -12.75
C ASN A 16 14.95 10.77 -11.81
N ARG A 17 14.24 9.76 -12.31
CA ARG A 17 13.22 9.06 -11.54
C ARG A 17 13.69 7.67 -11.21
N LYS A 18 13.06 7.09 -10.20
CA LYS A 18 13.32 5.71 -9.78
C LYS A 18 11.99 4.96 -9.76
N PHE A 19 12.04 3.69 -10.10
CA PHE A 19 10.91 2.82 -9.84
C PHE A 19 11.38 1.58 -9.09
N VAL A 20 10.47 1.00 -8.32
CA VAL A 20 10.76 -0.15 -7.48
C VAL A 20 9.51 -1.00 -7.37
N THR A 21 9.69 -2.31 -7.40
CA THR A 21 8.62 -3.24 -7.06
C THR A 21 8.93 -3.85 -5.70
N ALA A 22 7.91 -3.96 -4.88
CA ALA A 22 8.07 -4.44 -3.51
C ALA A 22 6.84 -5.21 -3.06
N THR A 23 7.01 -5.98 -2.00
CA THR A 23 5.93 -6.68 -1.31
C THR A 23 5.70 -6.00 0.03
N VAL A 24 4.44 -5.71 0.34
CA VAL A 24 4.04 -5.10 1.61
C VAL A 24 3.21 -6.13 2.36
N THR A 25 3.69 -6.55 3.52
CA THR A 25 2.96 -7.47 4.40
C THR A 25 2.32 -6.64 5.51
N PHE A 26 1.01 -6.74 5.64
CA PHE A 26 0.26 -6.03 6.66
C PHE A 26 0.42 -6.73 8.02
N ASP A 27 0.01 -6.03 9.07
CA ASP A 27 0.13 -6.57 10.41
C ASP A 27 -1.22 -7.05 10.98
N SER A 28 -1.23 -7.45 12.24
CA SER A 28 -2.42 -7.98 12.88
C SER A 28 -3.42 -6.92 13.35
N SER A 29 -3.13 -5.64 13.12
CA SER A 29 -4.01 -4.54 13.56
C SER A 29 -4.01 -3.44 12.51
N TYR A 30 -5.03 -3.44 11.66
CA TYR A 30 -5.18 -2.43 10.62
C TYR A 30 -5.42 -1.05 11.25
N ALA A 31 -4.72 -0.04 10.75
CA ALA A 31 -4.90 1.34 11.18
C ALA A 31 -5.84 2.08 10.23
N THR A 32 -6.84 2.76 10.77
CA THR A 32 -7.73 3.60 9.97
C THR A 32 -6.93 4.65 9.21
N GLY A 33 -7.21 4.80 7.92
CA GLY A 33 -6.43 5.68 7.04
C GLY A 33 -5.28 4.97 6.34
N GLY A 34 -5.04 3.72 6.66
CA GLY A 34 -4.05 2.89 5.98
C GLY A 34 -2.78 2.64 6.78
N GLU A 35 -2.02 1.67 6.31
CA GLU A 35 -0.73 1.32 6.89
C GLU A 35 0.38 2.15 6.25
N ALA A 36 1.26 2.70 7.06
CA ALA A 36 2.37 3.52 6.59
C ALA A 36 3.40 2.69 5.81
N ILE A 37 3.87 3.24 4.71
CA ILE A 37 4.91 2.65 3.88
C ILE A 37 6.16 3.52 3.99
N SER A 38 7.28 2.91 4.34
CA SER A 38 8.53 3.66 4.49
C SER A 38 9.14 3.94 3.12
N LEU A 39 9.27 5.21 2.77
CA LEU A 39 9.99 5.62 1.56
C LEU A 39 11.46 5.20 1.60
N VAL A 40 12.08 5.27 2.78
CA VAL A 40 13.47 4.85 2.94
C VAL A 40 13.62 3.37 2.60
N SER A 41 12.67 2.54 3.03
CA SER A 41 12.68 1.11 2.69
C SER A 41 12.50 0.87 1.20
N LEU A 42 11.86 1.78 0.49
CA LEU A 42 11.71 1.71 -0.96
C LEU A 42 12.92 2.31 -1.71
N GLY A 43 13.81 2.98 -1.02
CA GLY A 43 14.92 3.68 -1.65
C GLY A 43 14.52 4.98 -2.32
N LEU A 44 13.43 5.58 -1.89
CA LEU A 44 12.88 6.81 -2.46
C LEU A 44 12.89 7.94 -1.43
N ASN A 45 12.97 9.18 -1.91
CA ASN A 45 12.79 10.38 -1.10
C ASN A 45 11.39 10.95 -1.27
N ARG A 46 10.76 10.69 -2.40
CA ARG A 46 9.43 11.17 -2.73
C ARG A 46 8.74 10.15 -3.61
N LEU A 47 7.45 9.98 -3.39
CA LEU A 47 6.61 9.09 -4.20
C LEU A 47 5.77 9.92 -5.16
N ASP A 48 5.88 9.64 -6.46
CA ASP A 48 5.06 10.29 -7.47
C ASP A 48 3.83 9.46 -7.81
N PHE A 49 3.97 8.14 -7.78
CA PHE A 49 2.88 7.23 -8.08
C PHE A 49 3.11 5.88 -7.41
N LEU A 50 2.05 5.27 -6.96
CA LEU A 50 2.09 3.91 -6.40
C LEU A 50 0.88 3.13 -6.90
N TRP A 51 1.17 1.98 -7.48
CA TRP A 51 0.15 1.00 -7.84
C TRP A 51 0.28 -0.18 -6.87
N ALA A 52 -0.85 -0.70 -6.42
CA ALA A 52 -0.85 -1.85 -5.52
C ALA A 52 -1.95 -2.83 -5.89
N ASP A 53 -1.70 -4.12 -5.66
CA ASP A 53 -2.73 -5.15 -5.70
C ASP A 53 -2.56 -6.10 -4.53
N THR A 54 -3.61 -6.86 -4.22
CA THR A 54 -3.55 -7.91 -3.20
C THR A 54 -4.10 -9.21 -3.76
N THR A 55 -3.78 -10.30 -3.07
CA THR A 55 -4.26 -11.64 -3.47
C THR A 55 -5.47 -12.12 -2.66
N ASP A 56 -5.88 -11.38 -1.63
CA ASP A 56 -6.83 -11.86 -0.61
C ASP A 56 -8.20 -11.19 -0.67
N GLY A 57 -8.54 -10.55 -1.80
CA GLY A 57 -9.87 -9.99 -2.00
C GLY A 57 -10.05 -8.58 -1.46
N TYR A 58 -9.07 -8.02 -0.78
CA TYR A 58 -9.06 -6.61 -0.43
C TYR A 58 -8.59 -5.77 -1.60
N ILE A 59 -9.03 -4.52 -1.64
CA ILE A 59 -8.60 -3.57 -2.66
C ILE A 59 -7.67 -2.56 -2.00
N PRO A 60 -6.38 -2.55 -2.34
CA PRO A 60 -5.43 -1.60 -1.80
C PRO A 60 -5.53 -0.28 -2.54
N VAL A 61 -5.48 0.82 -1.80
CA VAL A 61 -5.53 2.17 -2.37
C VAL A 61 -4.45 3.03 -1.70
N TRP A 62 -3.61 3.65 -2.51
CA TRP A 62 -2.65 4.63 -2.02
C TRP A 62 -3.40 5.90 -1.61
N ASP A 63 -3.06 6.47 -0.45
CA ASP A 63 -3.72 7.67 0.06
C ASP A 63 -3.33 8.95 -0.68
N GLY A 64 -2.41 8.87 -1.64
CA GLY A 64 -1.98 10.00 -2.43
C GLY A 64 -0.86 10.82 -1.82
N SER A 65 -0.42 10.52 -0.61
CA SER A 65 0.67 11.25 0.02
C SER A 65 2.00 10.92 -0.67
N LYS A 66 2.76 11.96 -1.00
CA LYS A 66 4.05 11.81 -1.67
C LYS A 66 5.22 11.65 -0.69
N THR A 67 5.04 12.07 0.55
CA THR A 67 6.11 12.09 1.54
C THR A 67 5.88 11.16 2.72
N ALA A 68 4.62 10.84 3.01
CA ALA A 68 4.24 9.92 4.09
C ALA A 68 3.14 8.98 3.58
N PRO A 69 3.44 8.13 2.59
CA PRO A 69 2.41 7.32 1.93
C PRO A 69 1.86 6.25 2.86
N LYS A 70 0.57 5.98 2.69
CA LYS A 70 -0.12 4.89 3.34
C LYS A 70 -0.89 4.10 2.31
N ILE A 71 -1.09 2.82 2.57
CA ILE A 71 -1.97 1.97 1.76
C ILE A 71 -3.18 1.64 2.59
N GLU A 72 -4.34 2.08 2.10
CA GLU A 72 -5.63 1.76 2.69
C GLU A 72 -6.15 0.47 2.10
N LEU A 73 -6.87 -0.32 2.90
CA LEU A 73 -7.52 -1.53 2.44
C LEU A 73 -9.03 -1.33 2.45
N PHE A 74 -9.65 -1.69 1.35
CA PHE A 74 -11.09 -1.62 1.17
C PHE A 74 -11.65 -3.00 0.86
N TRP A 75 -12.93 -3.21 1.14
CA TRP A 75 -13.63 -4.44 0.83
C TRP A 75 -15.01 -4.13 0.29
N VAL A 76 -15.60 -5.10 -0.38
CA VAL A 76 -16.91 -4.93 -0.97
C VAL A 76 -17.97 -5.17 0.12
N ASP A 77 -18.76 -4.14 0.41
CA ASP A 77 -19.92 -4.28 1.27
C ASP A 77 -21.09 -4.73 0.41
N THR A 78 -21.52 -5.97 0.61
CA THR A 78 -22.58 -6.57 -0.20
C THR A 78 -23.97 -6.30 0.34
N THR A 79 -24.11 -5.55 1.42
CA THR A 79 -25.41 -5.29 2.06
C THR A 79 -26.19 -4.18 1.39
N THR A 80 -25.54 -3.33 0.58
CA THR A 80 -26.18 -2.19 -0.09
C THR A 80 -25.71 -2.10 -1.52
N ASP A 81 -26.64 -2.22 -2.48
CA ASP A 81 -26.33 -2.06 -3.90
C ASP A 81 -25.91 -0.62 -4.20
N GLY A 82 -24.87 -0.49 -5.00
CA GLY A 82 -24.37 0.82 -5.44
C GLY A 82 -23.61 1.59 -4.37
N ALA A 83 -23.32 0.99 -3.22
CA ALA A 83 -22.52 1.63 -2.21
C ALA A 83 -21.04 1.66 -2.62
N ALA A 84 -20.33 2.68 -2.16
CA ALA A 84 -18.89 2.73 -2.31
C ALA A 84 -18.23 1.62 -1.48
N LEU A 85 -16.98 1.29 -1.83
CA LEU A 85 -16.21 0.34 -1.05
C LEU A 85 -16.03 0.84 0.38
N ALA A 86 -16.05 -0.08 1.34
CA ALA A 86 -15.85 0.24 2.74
C ALA A 86 -14.39 0.01 3.12
N GLU A 87 -13.81 0.95 3.87
CA GLU A 87 -12.48 0.74 4.43
C GLU A 87 -12.55 -0.35 5.50
N VAL A 88 -11.49 -1.16 5.59
CA VAL A 88 -11.36 -2.18 6.63
C VAL A 88 -11.39 -1.52 8.01
N ALA A 89 -12.14 -2.11 8.93
CA ALA A 89 -12.27 -1.55 10.27
C ALA A 89 -10.92 -1.54 11.01
N SER A 90 -10.73 -0.53 11.85
CA SER A 90 -9.55 -0.41 12.71
C SER A 90 -9.39 -1.68 13.56
N THR A 91 -8.16 -2.09 13.78
CA THR A 91 -7.75 -3.27 14.57
C THR A 91 -8.11 -4.62 13.95
N THR A 92 -8.63 -4.66 12.74
CA THR A 92 -8.84 -5.92 12.02
C THR A 92 -7.49 -6.60 11.76
N ASP A 93 -7.43 -7.90 12.00
CA ASP A 93 -6.23 -8.68 11.71
C ASP A 93 -6.09 -8.88 10.20
N VAL A 94 -5.11 -8.22 9.62
CA VAL A 94 -4.79 -8.30 8.19
C VAL A 94 -3.39 -8.86 7.96
N SER A 95 -2.87 -9.61 8.91
CA SER A 95 -1.51 -10.16 8.85
C SER A 95 -1.31 -11.15 7.69
N ALA A 96 -2.38 -11.74 7.18
CA ALA A 96 -2.32 -12.61 6.02
C ALA A 96 -2.40 -11.85 4.69
N VAL A 97 -2.66 -10.55 4.73
CA VAL A 97 -2.79 -9.74 3.52
C VAL A 97 -1.43 -9.29 3.06
N VAL A 98 -1.12 -9.59 1.80
CA VAL A 98 0.13 -9.18 1.16
C VAL A 98 -0.22 -8.37 -0.08
N ALA A 99 0.30 -7.17 -0.16
CA ALA A 99 0.15 -6.31 -1.33
C ALA A 99 1.45 -6.31 -2.12
N ARG A 100 1.33 -6.38 -3.45
CA ARG A 100 2.46 -6.12 -4.33
C ARG A 100 2.33 -4.70 -4.82
N ILE A 101 3.40 -3.95 -4.76
CA ILE A 101 3.38 -2.55 -5.14
C ILE A 101 4.40 -2.27 -6.23
N PHE A 102 4.04 -1.31 -7.09
CA PHE A 102 4.95 -0.67 -8.01
C PHE A 102 4.97 0.81 -7.62
N ALA A 103 6.15 1.30 -7.23
CA ALA A 103 6.33 2.67 -6.78
C ALA A 103 7.24 3.42 -7.72
N PHE A 104 6.90 4.66 -8.01
CA PHE A 104 7.63 5.52 -8.93
C PHE A 104 7.83 6.88 -8.27
N GLY A 105 9.08 7.35 -8.24
CA GLY A 105 9.39 8.61 -7.59
C GLY A 105 10.85 9.03 -7.77
N ALA A 106 11.34 9.70 -6.78
CA ALA A 106 12.72 10.21 -6.83
C ALA A 106 13.48 9.98 -5.53
#